data_98e80cb34165fe76cf8541c0d8f75835
#
_entry.id   98e80cb34165fe76cf8541c0d8f75835
#
_cell.length_a   1.000
_cell.length_b   1.000
_cell.length_c   1.000
_cell.angle_alpha   90.00
_cell.angle_beta   90.00
_cell.angle_gamma   90.00
#
_symmetry.space_group_name_H-M   'P 1'
#
loop_
_entity.id
_entity.type
_entity.pdbx_description
1 polymer ?
#
loop_
_entity_poly.entity_id
_entity_poly.type
_entity_poly.pdbx_seq_one_letter_code
_entity_poly.pdbx_strand_id
1 'polypeptide(L)' 'MEKKFRIAIPKTQLDKLKIYKAQIADIEAEIARAEKAGLDVAEMRARLELAKERIDKILAVYGKE' A
#
# COMPACT_ATOMS: atom_id res chain seq x y z
N MET A 1 -21.83 27.93 -8.28
CA MET A 1 -21.62 26.84 -8.15
C MET A 1 -21.00 26.60 -7.04
N GLU A 2 -21.14 25.91 -6.54
CA GLU A 2 -20.54 25.64 -5.58
C GLU A 2 -19.61 24.79 -5.84
N LYS A 3 -18.53 24.94 -5.51
CA LYS A 3 -17.56 24.13 -5.72
C LYS A 3 -17.43 23.28 -4.61
N LYS A 4 -17.54 22.07 -4.79
CA LYS A 4 -17.32 21.22 -3.75
C LYS A 4 -15.90 21.08 -3.52
N PHE A 5 -15.50 21.07 -2.31
CA PHE A 5 -14.11 20.83 -2.00
C PHE A 5 -13.87 19.35 -2.14
N ARG A 6 -12.99 18.99 -3.02
CA ARG A 6 -12.64 17.60 -3.25
C ARG A 6 -11.15 17.43 -3.25
N ILE A 7 -10.70 16.33 -2.69
CA ILE A 7 -9.30 15.99 -2.76
C ILE A 7 -9.10 15.18 -4.02
N ALA A 8 -8.23 15.66 -4.88
CA ALA A 8 -7.96 14.97 -6.12
C ALA A 8 -6.56 14.37 -6.04
N ILE A 9 -6.43 13.13 -6.41
CA ILE A 9 -5.14 12.47 -6.43
C ILE A 9 -4.70 12.36 -7.88
N PRO A 10 -3.56 12.93 -8.24
CA PRO A 10 -3.09 12.88 -9.62
C PRO A 10 -2.88 11.44 -10.06
N LYS A 11 -3.08 11.20 -11.33
CA LYS A 11 -2.93 9.87 -11.87
C LYS A 11 -1.52 9.32 -11.62
N THR A 12 -0.51 10.18 -11.68
CA THR A 12 0.85 9.73 -11.43
C THR A 12 1.00 9.18 -10.02
N GLN A 13 0.29 9.76 -9.05
CA GLN A 13 0.33 9.24 -7.70
C GLN A 13 -0.39 7.92 -7.59
N LEU A 14 -1.51 7.77 -8.29
CA LEU A 14 -2.21 6.50 -8.30
C LEU A 14 -1.37 5.41 -8.93
N ASP A 15 -0.63 5.75 -9.98
CA ASP A 15 0.26 4.80 -10.62
C ASP A 15 1.37 4.38 -9.67
N LYS A 16 1.91 5.34 -8.90
CA LYS A 16 2.93 5.01 -7.92
C LYS A 16 2.38 4.08 -6.84
N LEU A 17 1.14 4.29 -6.42
CA LEU A 17 0.54 3.42 -5.44
C LEU A 17 0.41 2.00 -5.95
N LYS A 18 0.10 1.84 -7.23
CA LYS A 18 0.02 0.52 -7.83
C LYS A 18 1.38 -0.15 -7.86
N ILE A 19 2.42 0.63 -8.14
CA ILE A 19 3.78 0.11 -8.11
C ILE A 19 4.15 -0.32 -6.69
N TYR A 20 3.81 0.51 -5.70
CA TYR A 20 4.09 0.17 -4.31
C TYR A 20 3.36 -1.11 -3.90
N LYS A 21 2.13 -1.27 -4.39
CA LYS A 21 1.38 -2.47 -4.07
C LYS A 21 2.09 -3.72 -4.61
N ALA A 22 2.66 -3.60 -5.81
CA ALA A 22 3.43 -4.70 -6.37
C ALA A 22 4.70 -4.96 -5.55
N GLN A 23 5.34 -3.88 -5.08
CA GLN A 23 6.53 -4.02 -4.26
C GLN A 23 6.22 -4.66 -2.90
N ILE A 24 5.01 -4.44 -2.40
CA ILE A 24 4.61 -5.04 -1.15
C ILE A 24 4.65 -6.56 -1.24
N ALA A 25 4.28 -7.11 -2.38
CA ALA A 25 4.34 -8.55 -2.57
C ALA A 25 5.77 -9.06 -2.43
N ASP A 26 6.74 -8.30 -2.96
CA ASP A 26 8.14 -8.67 -2.82
C ASP A 26 8.59 -8.56 -1.37
N ILE A 27 8.12 -7.52 -0.68
CA ILE A 27 8.48 -7.35 0.73
C ILE A 27 7.89 -8.48 1.57
N GLU A 28 6.68 -8.91 1.25
CA GLU A 28 6.08 -10.01 1.96
C GLU A 28 6.91 -11.28 1.81
N ALA A 29 7.45 -11.50 0.63
CA ALA A 29 8.30 -12.67 0.39
C ALA A 29 9.59 -12.57 1.21
N GLU A 30 10.15 -11.37 1.32
CA GLU A 30 11.36 -11.17 2.11
C GLU A 30 11.10 -11.37 3.59
N ILE A 31 9.94 -10.91 4.06
CA ILE A 31 9.57 -11.11 5.46
C ILE A 31 9.42 -12.60 5.76
N ALA A 32 8.82 -13.34 4.84
CA ALA A 32 8.66 -14.78 5.03
C ALA A 32 10.00 -15.48 5.09
N ARG A 33 10.96 -15.03 4.28
CA ARG A 33 12.30 -15.60 4.32
C ARG A 33 12.99 -15.28 5.63
N ALA A 34 12.84 -14.05 6.11
CA ALA A 34 13.43 -13.66 7.39
C ALA A 34 12.85 -14.49 8.53
N GLU A 35 11.56 -14.74 8.46
CA GLU A 35 10.90 -15.54 9.48
C GLU A 35 11.43 -16.96 9.47
N LYS A 36 11.66 -17.51 8.29
CA LYS A 36 12.23 -18.85 8.20
C LYS A 36 13.63 -18.91 8.76
N ALA A 37 14.35 -17.79 8.71
CA ALA A 37 15.68 -17.71 9.25
C ALA A 37 15.68 -17.50 10.76
N GLY A 38 14.50 -17.43 11.37
CA GLY A 38 14.42 -17.30 12.82
C GLY A 38 14.39 -15.88 13.32
N LEU A 39 14.20 -14.90 12.43
CA LEU A 39 14.15 -13.51 12.85
C LEU A 39 12.74 -13.13 13.29
N ASP A 40 12.67 -12.18 14.22
CA ASP A 40 11.37 -11.70 14.67
C ASP A 40 10.89 -10.64 13.70
N VAL A 41 9.83 -10.94 12.96
CA VAL A 41 9.31 -10.03 11.95
C VAL A 41 7.93 -9.51 12.30
N ALA A 42 7.51 -9.65 13.54
CA ALA A 42 6.15 -9.26 13.93
C ALA A 42 5.87 -7.80 13.65
N GLU A 43 6.79 -6.93 14.00
CA GLU A 43 6.59 -5.51 13.80
C GLU A 43 6.62 -5.14 12.33
N MET A 44 7.51 -5.74 11.58
CA MET A 44 7.58 -5.50 10.15
C MET A 44 6.31 -5.94 9.46
N ARG A 45 5.79 -7.09 9.85
CA ARG A 45 4.56 -7.62 9.28
C ARG A 45 3.38 -6.72 9.60
N ALA A 46 3.32 -6.19 10.83
CA ALA A 46 2.23 -5.31 11.22
C ALA A 46 2.26 -4.02 10.40
N ARG A 47 3.45 -3.46 10.20
CA ARG A 47 3.59 -2.24 9.41
C ARG A 47 3.22 -2.46 7.97
N LEU A 48 3.60 -3.60 7.44
CA LEU A 48 3.30 -3.92 6.06
C LEU A 48 1.80 -4.07 5.86
N GLU A 49 1.11 -4.72 6.78
CA GLU A 49 -0.32 -4.88 6.67
C GLU A 49 -1.02 -3.54 6.72
N LEU A 50 -0.54 -2.63 7.55
CA LEU A 50 -1.12 -1.31 7.65
C LEU A 50 -0.95 -0.53 6.35
N ALA A 51 0.24 -0.59 5.77
CA ALA A 51 0.52 0.09 4.51
C ALA A 51 -0.33 -0.48 3.39
N LYS A 52 -0.46 -1.80 3.35
CA LYS A 52 -1.26 -2.48 2.36
C LYS A 52 -2.71 -2.05 2.44
N GLU A 53 -3.23 -1.98 3.65
CA GLU A 53 -4.61 -1.60 3.86
C GLU A 53 -4.86 -0.17 3.40
N ARG A 54 -3.93 0.73 3.68
CA ARG A 54 -4.05 2.11 3.27
C ARG A 54 -4.04 2.26 1.77
N ILE A 55 -3.13 1.56 1.11
CA ILE A 55 -3.04 1.62 -0.34
C ILE A 55 -4.30 1.06 -0.97
N ASP A 56 -4.81 -0.05 -0.44
CA ASP A 56 -6.02 -0.65 -0.97
C ASP A 56 -7.21 0.28 -0.83
N LYS A 57 -7.30 0.97 0.29
CA LYS A 57 -8.41 1.90 0.50
C LYS A 57 -8.34 3.08 -0.45
N ILE A 58 -7.14 3.61 -0.65
CA ILE A 58 -6.98 4.73 -1.57
C ILE A 58 -7.33 4.31 -2.99
N LEU A 59 -6.84 3.16 -3.42
CA LEU A 59 -7.12 2.70 -4.76
C LEU A 59 -8.59 2.34 -4.95
N ALA A 60 -9.24 1.87 -3.90
CA ALA A 60 -10.65 1.54 -4.00
C ALA A 60 -11.50 2.78 -4.21
N VAL A 61 -11.11 3.88 -3.58
CA VAL A 61 -11.88 5.11 -3.67
C VAL A 61 -11.50 5.94 -4.90
N TYR A 62 -10.20 6.15 -5.10
CA TYR A 62 -9.73 7.04 -6.15
C TYR A 62 -9.30 6.33 -7.43
N GLY A 63 -8.96 5.09 -7.33
CA GLY A 63 -8.49 4.35 -8.49
C GLY A 63 -9.55 4.09 -9.54
N LYS A 64 -10.81 4.22 -9.13
CA LYS A 64 -11.90 4.00 -10.05
C LYS A 64 -12.25 5.24 -10.85
N GLU A 65 -11.74 6.36 -10.45
CA GLU A 65 -11.99 7.59 -11.15
C GLU A 65 -10.94 7.83 -12.20
#